data_1a66c6242e8d27f11168654259727889
#
_entry.id   1a66c6242e8d27f11168654259727889
#
_cell.length_a   1.000
_cell.length_b   1.000
_cell.length_c   1.000
_cell.angle_alpha   90.00
_cell.angle_beta   90.00
_cell.angle_gamma   90.00
#
_symmetry.space_group_name_H-M   'P 1'
#
loop_
_entity.id
_entity.type
_entity.pdbx_description
1 polymer ?
#
loop_
_entity_poly.entity_id
_entity_poly.type
_entity_poly.pdbx_seq_one_letter_code
_entity_poly.pdbx_strand_id
1 'polypeptide(L)'
;MKLVFSDDFVVSLKKHSAIKEAVRKKVDMICESPVALGEPLKGNFRGYYSCPVRRNFLIIFLYCSICRRKGDVAIVLCEDCPECPDDTIKFIALGPHDKTYWG
;
A
#
# COMPACT_ATOMS: atom_id res chain seq x y z
N MET A 1 -0.47 8.73 13.43
CA MET A 1 -0.50 7.77 12.31
C MET A 1 0.89 7.24 12.05
N LYS A 2 1.03 5.94 11.95
CA LYS A 2 2.31 5.30 11.67
C LYS A 2 2.38 4.90 10.20
N LEU A 3 3.48 5.22 9.52
CA LEU A 3 3.73 4.82 8.14
C LEU A 3 4.86 3.80 8.11
N VAL A 4 4.63 2.72 7.39
CA VAL A 4 5.63 1.67 7.19
C VAL A 4 5.85 1.50 5.70
N PHE A 5 7.10 1.51 5.28
CA PHE A 5 7.49 1.32 3.89
C PHE A 5 8.29 0.03 3.80
N SER A 6 7.83 -0.90 2.97
CA SER A 6 8.55 -2.15 2.77
C SER A 6 9.87 -1.90 2.03
N ASP A 7 10.79 -2.85 2.13
CA ASP A 7 12.05 -2.75 1.39
C ASP A 7 11.79 -2.72 -0.12
N ASP A 8 10.84 -3.51 -0.60
CA ASP A 8 10.47 -3.53 -2.00
C ASP A 8 9.95 -2.18 -2.48
N PHE A 9 9.14 -1.52 -1.65
CA PHE A 9 8.62 -0.18 -1.97
C PHE A 9 9.77 0.82 -2.10
N VAL A 10 10.70 0.81 -1.14
CA VAL A 10 11.84 1.73 -1.13
C VAL A 10 12.75 1.50 -2.33
N VAL A 11 13.04 0.24 -2.66
CA VAL A 11 13.86 -0.12 -3.82
C VAL A 11 13.20 0.37 -5.10
N SER A 12 11.89 0.12 -5.26
CA SER A 12 11.15 0.57 -6.43
C SER A 12 11.14 2.08 -6.56
N LEU A 13 10.99 2.79 -5.44
CA LEU A 13 10.99 4.25 -5.45
C LEU A 13 12.33 4.81 -5.94
N LYS A 14 13.43 4.21 -5.51
CA LYS A 14 14.76 4.60 -5.98
C LYS A 14 14.95 4.31 -7.46
N LYS A 15 14.44 3.16 -7.92
CA LYS A 15 14.52 2.75 -9.32
C LYS A 15 13.72 3.68 -10.24
N HIS A 16 12.60 4.21 -9.74
CA HIS A 16 11.70 5.06 -10.51
C HIS A 16 11.71 6.51 -10.00
N SER A 17 12.89 7.07 -9.84
CA SER A 17 13.06 8.40 -9.26
C SER A 17 12.34 9.51 -10.03
N ALA A 18 12.06 9.30 -11.32
CA ALA A 18 11.34 10.29 -12.12
C ALA A 18 9.92 10.56 -11.63
N ILE A 19 9.30 9.58 -10.93
CA ILE A 19 7.96 9.76 -10.40
C ILE A 19 7.94 9.96 -8.88
N LYS A 20 9.09 10.18 -8.27
CA LYS A 20 9.23 10.30 -6.82
C LYS A 20 8.28 11.33 -6.22
N GLU A 21 8.18 12.51 -6.82
CA GLU A 21 7.30 13.57 -6.33
C GLU A 21 5.82 13.19 -6.46
N ALA A 22 5.45 12.54 -7.56
CA ALA A 22 4.07 12.07 -7.74
C ALA A 22 3.71 11.02 -6.70
N VAL A 23 4.65 10.12 -6.39
CA VAL A 23 4.46 9.09 -5.36
C VAL A 23 4.29 9.76 -4.00
N ARG A 24 5.14 10.72 -3.66
CA ARG A 24 5.07 11.44 -2.40
C ARG A 24 3.71 12.11 -2.20
N LYS A 25 3.21 12.77 -3.23
CA LYS A 25 1.90 13.42 -3.18
C LYS A 25 0.78 12.39 -2.96
N LYS A 26 0.86 11.25 -3.63
CA LYS A 26 -0.14 10.18 -3.46
C LYS A 26 -0.08 9.59 -2.06
N VAL A 27 1.11 9.38 -1.52
CA VAL A 27 1.25 8.89 -0.14
C VAL A 27 0.57 9.84 0.83
N ASP A 28 0.79 11.14 0.68
CA ASP A 28 0.15 12.13 1.55
C ASP A 28 -1.38 12.10 1.42
N MET A 29 -1.89 11.96 0.20
CA MET A 29 -3.33 11.86 -0.04
C MET A 29 -3.92 10.59 0.56
N ILE A 30 -3.22 9.47 0.44
CA ILE A 30 -3.64 8.20 1.04
C ILE A 30 -3.70 8.34 2.57
N CYS A 31 -2.73 9.02 3.17
CA CYS A 31 -2.72 9.25 4.61
C CYS A 31 -3.93 10.05 5.08
N GLU A 32 -4.39 11.00 4.27
CA GLU A 32 -5.57 11.80 4.61
C GLU A 32 -6.87 11.00 4.47
N SER A 33 -6.97 10.15 3.46
CA SER A 33 -8.20 9.42 3.15
C SER A 33 -7.91 8.03 2.58
N PRO A 34 -7.39 7.11 3.41
CA PRO A 34 -6.98 5.78 2.92
C PRO A 34 -8.12 5.01 2.26
N VAL A 35 -9.32 5.12 2.81
CA VAL A 35 -10.49 4.38 2.31
C VAL A 35 -10.97 4.93 0.98
N ALA A 36 -10.93 6.27 0.83
CA ALA A 36 -11.46 6.93 -0.35
C ALA A 36 -10.59 6.74 -1.59
N LEU A 37 -9.27 6.62 -1.40
CA LEU A 37 -8.32 6.55 -2.51
C LEU A 37 -7.91 5.13 -2.90
N GLY A 38 -8.17 4.15 -2.03
CA GLY A 38 -7.75 2.78 -2.28
C GLY A 38 -8.85 1.95 -2.92
N GLU A 39 -8.48 1.17 -3.94
CA GLU A 39 -9.35 0.13 -4.48
C GLU A 39 -8.99 -1.20 -3.84
N PRO A 40 -9.97 -1.90 -3.23
CA PRO A 40 -9.69 -3.20 -2.63
C PRO A 40 -9.31 -4.23 -3.71
N LEU A 41 -8.28 -5.01 -3.42
CA LEU A 41 -7.82 -6.06 -4.30
C LEU A 41 -8.49 -7.38 -3.94
N LYS A 42 -8.51 -8.31 -4.90
CA LYS A 42 -9.16 -9.62 -4.75
C LYS A 42 -8.14 -10.73 -4.96
N GLY A 43 -8.56 -11.98 -4.73
CA GLY A 43 -7.72 -13.14 -4.93
C GLY A 43 -6.53 -13.16 -3.97
N ASN A 44 -5.34 -13.35 -4.52
CA ASN A 44 -4.11 -13.43 -3.73
C ASN A 44 -3.75 -12.12 -3.02
N PHE A 45 -4.35 -11.02 -3.45
CA PHE A 45 -4.09 -9.71 -2.86
C PHE A 45 -5.22 -9.23 -1.96
N ARG A 46 -6.08 -10.12 -1.55
CA ARG A 46 -7.17 -9.78 -0.64
C ARG A 46 -6.62 -9.18 0.65
N GLY A 47 -7.22 -8.08 1.09
CA GLY A 47 -6.76 -7.36 2.27
C GLY A 47 -5.89 -6.16 1.95
N TYR A 48 -5.39 -6.09 0.72
CA TYR A 48 -4.58 -4.97 0.25
C TYR A 48 -5.41 -4.03 -0.61
N TYR A 49 -4.89 -2.82 -0.80
CA TYR A 49 -5.51 -1.78 -1.61
C TYR A 49 -4.52 -1.27 -2.63
N SER A 50 -5.02 -0.81 -3.77
CA SER A 50 -4.20 -0.18 -4.80
C SER A 50 -4.61 1.26 -5.01
N CYS A 51 -3.63 2.11 -5.34
CA CYS A 51 -3.87 3.50 -5.70
C CYS A 51 -2.99 3.83 -6.90
N PRO A 52 -3.57 4.27 -8.04
CA PRO A 52 -2.77 4.59 -9.19
C PRO A 52 -1.94 5.85 -8.99
N VAL A 53 -0.70 5.82 -9.49
CA VAL A 53 0.16 6.98 -9.58
C VAL A 53 0.48 7.17 -11.04
N ARG A 54 0.07 8.30 -11.60
CA ARG A 54 0.16 8.51 -13.03
C ARG A 54 -0.58 7.40 -13.79
N ARG A 55 -0.25 7.17 -15.07
CA ARG A 55 -1.00 6.19 -15.88
C ARG A 55 -0.60 4.75 -15.61
N ASN A 56 0.68 4.53 -15.36
CA ASN A 56 1.24 3.18 -15.46
C ASN A 56 1.75 2.61 -14.15
N PHE A 57 1.67 3.36 -13.06
CA PHE A 57 2.21 2.91 -11.78
C PHE A 57 1.11 2.74 -10.74
N LEU A 58 1.31 1.76 -9.86
CA LEU A 58 0.42 1.51 -8.72
C LEU A 58 1.21 1.52 -7.42
N ILE A 59 0.57 2.07 -6.40
CA ILE A 59 0.97 1.87 -5.01
C ILE A 59 0.06 0.80 -4.43
N ILE A 60 0.64 -0.24 -3.84
CA ILE A 60 -0.09 -1.26 -3.09
C ILE A 60 0.13 -0.97 -1.61
N PHE A 61 -0.95 -0.84 -0.86
CA PHE A 61 -0.87 -0.53 0.55
C PHE A 61 -1.87 -1.32 1.37
N LEU A 62 -1.66 -1.33 2.69
CA LEU A 62 -2.50 -1.99 3.66
C LEU A 62 -2.83 -0.99 4.76
N TYR A 63 -4.10 -0.87 5.11
CA TYR A 63 -4.52 -0.04 6.23
C TYR A 63 -4.94 -0.94 7.39
N CYS A 64 -4.17 -0.91 8.48
CA CYS A 64 -4.34 -1.84 9.60
C CYS A 64 -5.73 -1.78 10.24
N SER A 65 -6.30 -0.59 10.35
CA SER A 65 -7.65 -0.43 10.91
C SER A 65 -8.69 -1.26 10.14
N ILE A 66 -8.65 -1.17 8.81
CA ILE A 66 -9.59 -1.91 7.95
C ILE A 66 -9.27 -3.40 7.96
N CYS A 67 -7.99 -3.75 7.90
CA CYS A 67 -7.55 -5.15 7.93
C CYS A 67 -8.09 -5.87 9.16
N ARG A 68 -7.97 -5.24 10.32
CA ARG A 68 -8.45 -5.81 11.59
C ARG A 68 -9.97 -5.86 11.65
N ARG A 69 -10.63 -4.80 11.18
CA ARG A 69 -12.09 -4.72 11.20
C ARG A 69 -12.74 -5.78 10.32
N LYS A 70 -12.15 -6.05 9.16
CA LYS A 70 -12.67 -7.05 8.22
C LYS A 70 -12.19 -8.47 8.51
N GLY A 71 -11.28 -8.64 9.46
CA GLY A 71 -10.74 -9.95 9.77
C GLY A 71 -9.72 -10.45 8.77
N ASP A 72 -9.17 -9.56 7.95
CA ASP A 72 -8.17 -9.93 6.93
C ASP A 72 -6.80 -10.26 7.52
N VAL A 73 -6.61 -10.07 8.81
CA VAL A 73 -5.38 -10.39 9.52
C VAL A 73 -4.93 -11.83 9.26
N ALA A 74 -5.88 -12.76 9.26
CA ALA A 74 -5.61 -14.18 9.04
C ALA A 74 -5.14 -14.46 7.60
N ILE A 75 -5.47 -13.58 6.67
CA ILE A 75 -5.11 -13.74 5.26
C ILE A 75 -3.79 -13.02 4.95
N VAL A 76 -3.63 -11.82 5.47
CA VAL A 76 -2.45 -10.98 5.21
C VAL A 76 -1.22 -11.48 5.96
N LEU A 77 -1.41 -12.00 7.18
CA LEU A 77 -0.34 -12.62 7.98
C LEU A 77 0.86 -11.70 8.24
N CYS A 78 0.59 -10.47 8.65
CA CYS A 78 1.65 -9.54 9.02
C CYS A 78 2.35 -9.99 10.31
N GLU A 79 3.67 -10.06 10.28
CA GLU A 79 4.46 -10.48 11.46
C GLU A 79 4.39 -9.46 12.59
N ASP A 80 4.36 -8.18 12.24
CA ASP A 80 4.37 -7.08 13.21
C ASP A 80 2.97 -6.54 13.54
N CYS A 81 1.91 -7.24 13.13
CA CYS A 81 0.54 -6.78 13.33
C CYS A 81 0.23 -6.40 14.78
N PRO A 82 0.60 -7.21 15.79
CA PRO A 82 0.31 -6.85 17.18
C PRO A 82 1.02 -5.58 17.67
N GLU A 83 2.10 -5.21 17.01
CA GLU A 83 2.91 -4.05 17.38
C GLU A 83 2.49 -2.77 16.68
N CYS A 84 1.60 -2.86 15.69
CA CYS A 84 1.17 -1.71 14.91
C CYS A 84 -0.12 -1.13 15.45
N PRO A 85 -0.19 0.20 15.67
CA PRO A 85 -1.46 0.87 15.98
C PRO A 85 -2.47 0.70 14.86
N ASP A 86 -3.75 0.89 15.17
CA ASP A 86 -4.83 0.76 14.17
C ASP A 86 -4.69 1.74 13.01
N ASP A 87 -4.11 2.92 13.25
CA ASP A 87 -3.94 3.92 12.21
C ASP A 87 -2.65 3.77 11.39
N THR A 88 -2.05 2.58 11.42
CA THR A 88 -0.87 2.28 10.63
C THR A 88 -1.25 2.04 9.18
N ILE A 89 -0.51 2.64 8.26
CA ILE A 89 -0.59 2.36 6.82
C ILE A 89 0.75 1.77 6.39
N LYS A 90 0.69 0.59 5.77
CA LYS A 90 1.87 -0.09 5.26
C LYS A 90 1.90 0.01 3.74
N PHE A 91 2.93 0.63 3.20
CA PHE A 91 3.14 0.71 1.76
C PHE A 91 3.99 -0.48 1.34
N ILE A 92 3.38 -1.40 0.61
CA ILE A 92 3.92 -2.74 0.36
C ILE A 92 4.69 -2.80 -0.94
N ALA A 93 4.16 -2.19 -2.00
CA ALA A 93 4.77 -2.28 -3.32
C ALA A 93 4.48 -1.04 -4.14
N LEU A 94 5.40 -0.75 -5.06
CA LEU A 94 5.28 0.33 -6.03
C LEU A 94 5.88 -0.18 -7.32
N GLY A 95 5.18 -0.03 -8.42
CA GLY A 95 5.73 -0.42 -9.71
C GLY A 95 4.75 -0.25 -10.84
N PRO A 96 5.17 -0.62 -12.06
CA PRO A 96 4.29 -0.62 -13.21
C PRO A 96 3.05 -1.47 -12.95
N HIS A 97 1.90 -1.02 -13.45
CA HIS A 97 0.60 -1.65 -13.19
C HIS A 97 0.62 -3.16 -13.41
N ASP A 98 1.11 -3.59 -14.55
CA ASP A 98 1.13 -5.00 -14.91
C ASP A 98 2.06 -5.84 -14.02
N LYS A 99 3.23 -5.32 -13.71
CA LYS A 99 4.21 -6.05 -12.89
C LYS A 99 3.88 -6.04 -11.41
N THR A 100 3.38 -4.92 -10.89
CA THR A 100 3.03 -4.81 -9.48
C THR A 100 1.83 -5.68 -9.14
N TYR A 101 0.87 -5.74 -10.06
CA TYR A 101 -0.38 -6.46 -9.86
C TYR A 101 -0.22 -7.97 -10.03
N TRP A 102 0.62 -8.40 -10.97
CA TRP A 102 0.74 -9.81 -11.37
C TRP A 102 2.08 -10.43 -10.98
N GLY A 103 3.00 -9.62 -10.55
CA GLY A 103 4.32 -10.06 -10.12
C GLY A 103 4.28 -10.62 -8.73
#